data_fa24630900a514d3d3ca7647ebc19490
#
_entry.id   fa24630900a514d3d3ca7647ebc19490
#
_cell.length_a   1.000
_cell.length_b   1.000
_cell.length_c   1.000
_cell.angle_alpha   90.00
_cell.angle_beta   90.00
_cell.angle_gamma   90.00
#
_symmetry.space_group_name_H-M   'P 1'
#
loop_
_entity.id
_entity.type
_entity.pdbx_description
1 polymer ?
#
loop_
_entity_poly.entity_id
_entity_poly.type
_entity_poly.pdbx_seq_one_letter_code
_entity_poly.pdbx_strand_id
1 'polypeptide(L)'
;GNFFAKANYQVTEQLSLFGDLQYRHVQYKADSPETGLVNDTFRFFNPKAGLNYKFDEANTMYFSYARANREPNRTDYENGGVRPETLDDVELGWRLNNEKIQLNTNIYYMAYKNQLILTGKLDDVGAPIRSNSEKSYRLGLEVDATIALSEQWMVRPNFTLSANKNVDLNVTGTYYGTKDIAYSPSVIVGNVLVFSPIKALHLSLLQKFVGEQLMNNIELPAAKLADYFVNDFNVSYTFKPKTIFKEIVLSGLVNNFLDKKYVSNGYMYDIYPSYYPQAGINFLAGLNLKF
;
A
#
# COMPACT_ATOMS: atom_id res chain seq x y z
N GLY A 1 4.30 -4.98 -26.70
CA GLY A 1 2.97 -4.50 -27.11
C GLY A 1 1.96 -4.69 -26.01
N ASN A 2 0.92 -3.85 -25.99
CA ASN A 2 -0.14 -3.92 -24.98
C ASN A 2 -1.47 -3.61 -25.68
N PHE A 3 -2.45 -4.53 -25.57
CA PHE A 3 -3.79 -4.36 -26.10
C PHE A 3 -4.76 -4.53 -24.94
N PHE A 4 -5.75 -3.67 -24.86
CA PHE A 4 -6.77 -3.77 -23.81
C PHE A 4 -8.16 -3.39 -24.35
N ALA A 5 -9.18 -3.96 -23.74
CA ALA A 5 -10.58 -3.62 -23.96
C ALA A 5 -11.29 -3.55 -22.62
N LYS A 6 -12.08 -2.49 -22.42
CA LYS A 6 -12.89 -2.28 -21.21
C LYS A 6 -14.35 -2.12 -21.57
N ALA A 7 -15.21 -2.70 -20.77
CA ALA A 7 -16.66 -2.55 -20.88
C ALA A 7 -17.27 -2.34 -19.50
N ASN A 8 -18.23 -1.42 -19.43
CA ASN A 8 -19.13 -1.28 -18.29
C ASN A 8 -20.55 -1.45 -18.81
N TYR A 9 -21.34 -2.24 -18.12
CA TYR A 9 -22.69 -2.55 -18.52
C TYR A 9 -23.66 -2.41 -17.36
N GLN A 10 -24.65 -1.53 -17.50
CA GLN A 10 -25.72 -1.37 -16.53
C GLN A 10 -26.80 -2.41 -16.82
N VAL A 11 -26.91 -3.42 -15.96
CA VAL A 11 -27.87 -4.53 -16.11
C VAL A 11 -29.27 -4.08 -15.66
N THR A 12 -29.31 -3.41 -14.48
CA THR A 12 -30.51 -2.79 -13.91
C THR A 12 -30.12 -1.45 -13.30
N GLU A 13 -31.07 -0.69 -12.76
CA GLU A 13 -30.77 0.53 -12.01
C GLU A 13 -29.83 0.29 -10.80
N GLN A 14 -29.86 -0.91 -10.25
CA GLN A 14 -29.09 -1.31 -9.07
C GLN A 14 -27.81 -2.07 -9.40
N LEU A 15 -27.79 -2.85 -10.49
CA LEU A 15 -26.68 -3.76 -10.83
C LEU A 15 -25.89 -3.24 -12.03
N SER A 16 -24.60 -3.02 -11.84
CA SER A 16 -23.64 -2.78 -12.92
C SER A 16 -22.54 -3.83 -12.94
N LEU A 17 -22.09 -4.21 -14.14
CA LEU A 17 -20.98 -5.11 -14.39
C LEU A 17 -19.86 -4.34 -15.05
N PHE A 18 -18.62 -4.74 -14.78
CA PHE A 18 -17.46 -4.28 -15.54
C PHE A 18 -16.58 -5.46 -15.96
N GLY A 19 -15.90 -5.30 -17.09
CA GLY A 19 -14.88 -6.20 -17.56
C GLY A 19 -13.74 -5.43 -18.19
N ASP A 20 -12.52 -5.90 -17.99
CA ASP A 20 -11.29 -5.36 -18.59
C ASP A 20 -10.43 -6.56 -19.01
N LEU A 21 -10.09 -6.63 -20.27
CA LEU A 21 -9.22 -7.67 -20.83
C LEU A 21 -7.95 -6.98 -21.33
N GLN A 22 -6.82 -7.41 -20.81
CA GLN A 22 -5.53 -6.93 -21.25
C GLN A 22 -4.67 -8.10 -21.75
N TYR A 23 -4.13 -7.96 -22.95
CA TYR A 23 -3.05 -8.80 -23.47
C TYR A 23 -1.77 -8.00 -23.56
N ARG A 24 -0.71 -8.51 -22.93
CA ARG A 24 0.60 -7.85 -22.87
C ARG A 24 1.67 -8.79 -23.43
N HIS A 25 2.40 -8.32 -24.44
CA HIS A 25 3.53 -9.00 -25.03
C HIS A 25 4.80 -8.23 -24.71
N VAL A 26 5.73 -8.87 -24.01
CA VAL A 26 7.01 -8.30 -23.61
C VAL A 26 8.13 -9.20 -24.11
N GLN A 27 9.11 -8.60 -24.79
CA GLN A 27 10.38 -9.25 -25.11
C GLN A 27 11.47 -8.57 -24.30
N TYR A 28 12.22 -9.36 -23.57
CA TYR A 28 13.35 -8.90 -22.77
C TYR A 28 14.63 -9.55 -23.31
N LYS A 29 15.64 -8.72 -23.60
CA LYS A 29 16.95 -9.16 -24.03
C LYS A 29 18.01 -8.47 -23.19
N ALA A 30 18.96 -9.23 -22.69
CA ALA A 30 20.15 -8.73 -22.01
C ALA A 30 21.35 -9.62 -22.40
N ASP A 31 22.52 -9.02 -22.39
CA ASP A 31 23.79 -9.72 -22.55
C ASP A 31 24.82 -8.94 -21.73
N SER A 32 25.14 -9.46 -20.57
CA SER A 32 26.14 -8.87 -19.67
C SER A 32 26.80 -9.95 -18.84
N PRO A 33 27.99 -9.70 -18.24
CA PRO A 33 28.63 -10.65 -17.36
C PRO A 33 27.74 -11.10 -16.20
N GLU A 34 26.87 -10.21 -15.67
CA GLU A 34 26.01 -10.46 -14.53
C GLU A 34 24.76 -11.25 -14.90
N THR A 35 24.10 -10.92 -16.02
CA THR A 35 22.86 -11.59 -16.44
C THR A 35 23.11 -12.81 -17.30
N GLY A 36 24.29 -12.89 -17.96
CA GLY A 36 24.48 -13.77 -19.10
C GLY A 36 23.61 -13.37 -20.30
N LEU A 37 23.49 -14.26 -21.28
CA LEU A 37 22.61 -14.07 -22.41
C LEU A 37 21.16 -14.39 -22.02
N VAL A 38 20.31 -13.37 -21.96
CA VAL A 38 18.86 -13.48 -21.72
C VAL A 38 18.11 -13.12 -23.00
N ASN A 39 17.16 -13.95 -23.41
CA ASN A 39 16.28 -13.68 -24.56
C ASN A 39 14.89 -14.29 -24.28
N ASP A 40 14.13 -13.64 -23.42
CA ASP A 40 12.83 -14.11 -22.96
C ASP A 40 11.68 -13.38 -23.66
N THR A 41 10.59 -14.11 -23.87
CA THR A 41 9.35 -13.57 -24.41
C THR A 41 8.19 -13.94 -23.52
N PHE A 42 7.53 -12.93 -22.96
CA PHE A 42 6.37 -13.08 -22.08
C PHE A 42 5.09 -12.69 -22.82
N ARG A 43 4.04 -13.51 -22.62
CA ARG A 43 2.70 -13.28 -23.15
C ARG A 43 1.73 -13.40 -22.00
N PHE A 44 1.28 -12.24 -21.51
CA PHE A 44 0.42 -12.16 -20.34
C PHE A 44 -1.01 -11.84 -20.76
N PHE A 45 -1.93 -12.54 -20.15
CA PHE A 45 -3.36 -12.24 -20.22
C PHE A 45 -3.83 -11.85 -18.82
N ASN A 46 -4.30 -10.61 -18.68
CA ASN A 46 -4.68 -9.98 -17.41
C ASN A 46 -6.17 -9.62 -17.45
N PRO A 47 -7.07 -10.56 -17.22
CA PRO A 47 -8.50 -10.27 -17.15
C PRO A 47 -8.84 -9.63 -15.80
N LYS A 48 -9.83 -8.71 -15.83
CA LYS A 48 -10.50 -8.18 -14.64
C LYS A 48 -11.99 -8.19 -14.89
N ALA A 49 -12.76 -8.56 -13.88
CA ALA A 49 -14.21 -8.50 -13.92
C ALA A 49 -14.76 -8.18 -12.55
N GLY A 50 -15.94 -7.60 -12.50
CA GLY A 50 -16.59 -7.34 -11.24
C GLY A 50 -18.00 -6.82 -11.43
N LEU A 51 -18.66 -6.67 -10.31
CA LEU A 51 -20.00 -6.14 -10.21
C LEU A 51 -20.11 -5.12 -9.07
N ASN A 52 -21.02 -4.17 -9.23
CA ASN A 52 -21.47 -3.29 -8.16
C ASN A 52 -22.99 -3.46 -8.04
N TYR A 53 -23.44 -3.57 -6.80
CA TYR A 53 -24.85 -3.64 -6.47
C TYR A 53 -25.21 -2.51 -5.48
N LYS A 54 -26.11 -1.63 -5.92
CA LYS A 54 -26.67 -0.56 -5.09
C LYS A 54 -27.90 -1.08 -4.36
N PHE A 55 -27.84 -1.20 -3.04
CA PHE A 55 -29.01 -1.53 -2.22
C PHE A 55 -29.98 -0.35 -2.13
N ASP A 56 -29.41 0.85 -2.00
CA ASP A 56 -30.09 2.13 -1.94
C ASP A 56 -29.13 3.26 -2.37
N GLU A 57 -29.51 4.53 -2.20
CA GLU A 57 -28.69 5.69 -2.59
C GLU A 57 -27.40 5.82 -1.77
N ALA A 58 -27.39 5.29 -0.55
CA ALA A 58 -26.24 5.38 0.36
C ALA A 58 -25.35 4.13 0.33
N ASN A 59 -25.89 2.96 0.01
CA ASN A 59 -25.23 1.69 0.20
C ASN A 59 -24.93 0.99 -1.13
N THR A 60 -23.67 0.65 -1.35
CA THR A 60 -23.20 -0.13 -2.50
C THR A 60 -22.26 -1.23 -2.05
N MET A 61 -22.48 -2.46 -2.49
CA MET A 61 -21.50 -3.54 -2.43
C MET A 61 -20.84 -3.76 -3.78
N TYR A 62 -19.60 -4.24 -3.75
CA TYR A 62 -18.92 -4.68 -4.95
C TYR A 62 -18.19 -6.00 -4.70
N PHE A 63 -18.05 -6.75 -5.80
CA PHE A 63 -17.19 -7.91 -5.88
C PHE A 63 -16.31 -7.76 -7.13
N SER A 64 -15.03 -8.07 -7.01
CA SER A 64 -14.11 -8.05 -8.15
C SER A 64 -13.13 -9.20 -8.13
N TYR A 65 -12.70 -9.59 -9.31
CA TYR A 65 -11.58 -10.48 -9.57
C TYR A 65 -10.64 -9.82 -10.57
N ALA A 66 -9.35 -9.92 -10.33
CA ALA A 66 -8.32 -9.44 -11.24
C ALA A 66 -7.15 -10.41 -11.29
N ARG A 67 -6.62 -10.66 -12.50
CA ARG A 67 -5.31 -11.29 -12.68
C ARG A 67 -4.31 -10.27 -13.18
N ALA A 68 -3.11 -10.30 -12.60
CA ALA A 68 -1.96 -9.53 -13.03
C ALA A 68 -0.73 -10.43 -13.17
N ASN A 69 0.12 -10.13 -14.14
CA ASN A 69 1.39 -10.81 -14.34
C ASN A 69 2.51 -9.77 -14.42
N ARG A 70 3.68 -10.14 -13.90
CA ARG A 70 4.87 -9.31 -13.91
C ARG A 70 6.07 -10.14 -14.38
N GLU A 71 6.77 -9.65 -15.40
CA GLU A 71 8.06 -10.20 -15.82
C GLU A 71 9.15 -9.82 -14.84
N PRO A 72 10.22 -10.65 -14.72
CA PRO A 72 11.43 -10.26 -14.02
C PRO A 72 12.07 -9.02 -14.64
N ASN A 73 12.69 -8.19 -13.81
CA ASN A 73 13.49 -7.06 -14.26
C ASN A 73 14.97 -7.44 -14.37
N ARG A 74 15.85 -6.50 -14.78
CA ARG A 74 17.29 -6.73 -14.93
C ARG A 74 17.91 -7.31 -13.65
N THR A 75 17.69 -6.68 -12.51
CA THR A 75 18.28 -7.13 -11.23
C THR A 75 17.80 -8.53 -10.84
N ASP A 76 16.58 -8.93 -11.20
CA ASP A 76 16.10 -10.28 -10.94
C ASP A 76 16.90 -11.32 -11.76
N TYR A 77 17.27 -11.00 -13.02
CA TYR A 77 18.09 -11.89 -13.87
C TYR A 77 19.56 -11.97 -13.43
N GLU A 78 20.12 -10.91 -12.88
CA GLU A 78 21.51 -10.89 -12.39
C GLU A 78 21.77 -11.93 -11.29
N ASN A 79 20.71 -12.39 -10.63
CA ASN A 79 20.80 -13.32 -9.50
C ASN A 79 20.32 -14.75 -9.82
N GLY A 80 20.13 -15.08 -11.09
CA GLY A 80 19.83 -16.44 -11.56
C GLY A 80 18.43 -16.63 -12.09
N GLY A 81 18.10 -17.85 -12.51
CA GLY A 81 16.89 -18.21 -13.25
C GLY A 81 15.59 -17.93 -12.52
N VAL A 82 15.03 -16.76 -12.77
CA VAL A 82 13.77 -16.27 -12.20
C VAL A 82 12.60 -16.52 -13.15
N ARG A 83 11.41 -16.66 -12.57
CA ARG A 83 10.15 -16.87 -13.28
C ARG A 83 9.25 -15.66 -13.15
N PRO A 84 8.37 -15.38 -14.13
CA PRO A 84 7.40 -14.31 -14.00
C PRO A 84 6.42 -14.60 -12.85
N GLU A 85 6.03 -13.53 -12.18
CA GLU A 85 5.07 -13.54 -11.08
C GLU A 85 3.64 -13.44 -11.62
N THR A 86 2.72 -14.18 -11.02
CA THR A 86 1.27 -14.08 -11.28
C THR A 86 0.55 -13.78 -9.96
N LEU A 87 -0.38 -12.85 -10.00
CA LEU A 87 -1.30 -12.51 -8.94
C LEU A 87 -2.73 -12.79 -9.39
N ASP A 88 -3.49 -13.51 -8.61
CA ASP A 88 -4.95 -13.57 -8.64
C ASP A 88 -5.49 -12.84 -7.40
N ASP A 89 -6.32 -11.84 -7.62
CA ASP A 89 -6.86 -10.96 -6.59
C ASP A 89 -8.38 -11.03 -6.60
N VAL A 90 -8.96 -11.27 -5.42
CA VAL A 90 -10.40 -11.29 -5.20
C VAL A 90 -10.73 -10.29 -4.11
N GLU A 91 -11.68 -9.41 -4.39
CA GLU A 91 -12.11 -8.39 -3.45
C GLU A 91 -13.63 -8.40 -3.26
N LEU A 92 -14.05 -8.15 -2.02
CA LEU A 92 -15.43 -7.89 -1.64
C LEU A 92 -15.48 -6.63 -0.78
N GLY A 93 -16.23 -5.63 -1.21
CA GLY A 93 -16.30 -4.39 -0.47
C GLY A 93 -17.72 -3.85 -0.30
N TRP A 94 -17.86 -3.02 0.72
CA TRP A 94 -19.06 -2.27 1.00
C TRP A 94 -18.74 -0.80 1.17
N ARG A 95 -19.53 0.05 0.54
CA ARG A 95 -19.45 1.51 0.61
C ARG A 95 -20.75 2.05 1.16
N LEU A 96 -20.65 2.84 2.23
CA LEU A 96 -21.73 3.65 2.75
C LEU A 96 -21.38 5.13 2.54
N ASN A 97 -22.28 5.87 1.93
CA ASN A 97 -22.10 7.30 1.72
C ASN A 97 -23.40 8.04 2.00
N ASN A 98 -23.46 8.73 3.12
CA ASN A 98 -24.56 9.60 3.50
C ASN A 98 -24.03 10.95 4.02
N GLU A 99 -24.91 11.83 4.47
CA GLU A 99 -24.54 13.19 4.91
C GLU A 99 -23.52 13.23 6.06
N LYS A 100 -23.48 12.20 6.92
CA LYS A 100 -22.63 12.16 8.12
C LYS A 100 -21.47 11.18 8.02
N ILE A 101 -21.62 10.11 7.22
CA ILE A 101 -20.70 9.00 7.19
C ILE A 101 -20.37 8.67 5.74
N GLN A 102 -19.08 8.68 5.43
CA GLN A 102 -18.51 8.00 4.26
C GLN A 102 -17.67 6.85 4.79
N LEU A 103 -17.99 5.62 4.39
CA LEU A 103 -17.29 4.42 4.82
C LEU A 103 -16.99 3.57 3.60
N ASN A 104 -15.74 3.11 3.50
CA ASN A 104 -15.31 2.10 2.55
C ASN A 104 -14.73 0.93 3.33
N THR A 105 -15.18 -0.27 3.03
CA THR A 105 -14.61 -1.51 3.56
C THR A 105 -14.21 -2.39 2.41
N ASN A 106 -13.11 -3.12 2.55
CA ASN A 106 -12.63 -4.07 1.56
C ASN A 106 -12.06 -5.30 2.26
N ILE A 107 -12.55 -6.48 1.92
CA ILE A 107 -11.92 -7.76 2.22
C ILE A 107 -11.26 -8.22 0.94
N TYR A 108 -9.98 -8.55 1.00
CA TYR A 108 -9.23 -9.00 -0.15
C TYR A 108 -8.48 -10.31 0.10
N TYR A 109 -8.33 -11.08 -0.94
CA TYR A 109 -7.46 -12.25 -0.99
C TYR A 109 -6.62 -12.24 -2.26
N MET A 110 -5.34 -11.98 -2.10
CA MET A 110 -4.33 -11.94 -3.15
C MET A 110 -3.51 -13.22 -3.13
N ALA A 111 -3.70 -14.11 -4.12
CA ALA A 111 -2.94 -15.33 -4.28
C ALA A 111 -1.81 -15.12 -5.29
N TYR A 112 -0.57 -15.33 -4.87
CA TYR A 112 0.59 -15.20 -5.74
C TYR A 112 1.16 -16.56 -6.13
N LYS A 113 1.61 -16.64 -7.36
CA LYS A 113 2.45 -17.73 -7.86
C LYS A 113 3.78 -17.15 -8.33
N ASN A 114 4.88 -17.74 -7.88
CA ASN A 114 6.25 -17.30 -8.18
C ASN A 114 6.51 -15.84 -7.80
N GLN A 115 5.97 -15.37 -6.68
CA GLN A 115 6.24 -13.99 -6.21
C GLN A 115 7.76 -13.78 -6.04
N LEU A 116 8.27 -12.67 -6.59
CA LEU A 116 9.67 -12.28 -6.43
C LEU A 116 9.88 -11.61 -5.09
N ILE A 117 10.45 -12.33 -4.14
CA ILE A 117 10.68 -11.91 -2.76
C ILE A 117 12.17 -11.67 -2.49
N LEU A 118 12.46 -10.85 -1.49
CA LEU A 118 13.81 -10.61 -1.00
C LEU A 118 14.37 -11.87 -0.32
N THR A 119 15.58 -12.28 -0.71
CA THR A 119 16.28 -13.41 -0.07
C THR A 119 16.95 -13.03 1.25
N GLY A 120 17.09 -11.73 1.54
CA GLY A 120 17.89 -11.20 2.63
C GLY A 120 19.38 -11.07 2.31
N LYS A 121 19.80 -11.39 1.08
CA LYS A 121 21.17 -11.22 0.60
C LYS A 121 21.27 -9.99 -0.31
N LEU A 122 22.47 -9.44 -0.39
CA LEU A 122 22.83 -8.36 -1.33
C LEU A 122 23.81 -8.93 -2.37
N ASP A 123 23.79 -8.36 -3.56
CA ASP A 123 24.80 -8.60 -4.58
C ASP A 123 26.09 -7.81 -4.30
N ASP A 124 27.07 -7.91 -5.19
CA ASP A 124 28.41 -7.30 -5.04
C ASP A 124 28.38 -5.75 -5.06
N VAL A 125 27.27 -5.15 -5.51
CA VAL A 125 27.08 -3.70 -5.52
C VAL A 125 26.07 -3.23 -4.46
N GLY A 126 25.62 -4.12 -3.59
CA GLY A 126 24.71 -3.81 -2.48
C GLY A 126 23.22 -3.79 -2.87
N ALA A 127 22.83 -4.26 -4.06
CA ALA A 127 21.44 -4.38 -4.44
C ALA A 127 20.80 -5.67 -3.85
N PRO A 128 19.52 -5.62 -3.43
CA PRO A 128 18.86 -6.77 -2.85
C PRO A 128 18.62 -7.90 -3.86
N ILE A 129 19.07 -9.10 -3.52
CA ILE A 129 18.82 -10.31 -4.30
C ILE A 129 17.41 -10.81 -4.07
N ARG A 130 16.71 -11.16 -5.15
CA ARG A 130 15.38 -11.76 -5.11
C ARG A 130 15.38 -13.19 -5.62
N SER A 131 14.42 -13.97 -5.14
CA SER A 131 14.09 -15.29 -5.65
C SER A 131 12.59 -15.47 -5.71
N ASN A 132 12.11 -16.45 -6.49
CA ASN A 132 10.70 -16.75 -6.50
C ASN A 132 10.28 -17.54 -5.25
N SER A 133 9.26 -17.03 -4.54
CA SER A 133 8.44 -17.85 -3.65
C SER A 133 7.38 -18.55 -4.50
N GLU A 134 7.30 -19.88 -4.43
CA GLU A 134 6.38 -20.64 -5.29
C GLU A 134 4.92 -20.26 -5.05
N LYS A 135 4.56 -20.08 -3.79
CA LYS A 135 3.22 -19.70 -3.36
C LYS A 135 3.30 -18.69 -2.22
N SER A 136 2.53 -17.63 -2.32
CA SER A 136 2.33 -16.69 -1.23
C SER A 136 0.93 -16.10 -1.31
N TYR A 137 0.46 -15.52 -0.22
CA TYR A 137 -0.83 -14.84 -0.21
C TYR A 137 -0.82 -13.64 0.72
N ARG A 138 -1.77 -12.74 0.44
CA ARG A 138 -2.18 -11.67 1.33
C ARG A 138 -3.69 -11.77 1.50
N LEU A 139 -4.15 -11.85 2.74
CA LEU A 139 -5.56 -11.81 3.11
C LEU A 139 -5.74 -10.67 4.09
N GLY A 140 -6.70 -9.79 3.85
CA GLY A 140 -6.88 -8.65 4.75
C GLY A 140 -8.26 -8.04 4.71
N LEU A 141 -8.47 -7.19 5.70
CA LEU A 141 -9.60 -6.27 5.84
C LEU A 141 -9.05 -4.85 5.89
N GLU A 142 -9.54 -4.00 5.01
CA GLU A 142 -9.29 -2.57 5.01
C GLU A 142 -10.56 -1.80 5.30
N VAL A 143 -10.45 -0.79 6.13
CA VAL A 143 -11.54 0.14 6.44
C VAL A 143 -11.01 1.56 6.39
N ASP A 144 -11.73 2.41 5.68
CA ASP A 144 -11.50 3.85 5.62
C ASP A 144 -12.84 4.56 5.85
N ALA A 145 -12.86 5.54 6.74
CA ALA A 145 -14.07 6.28 7.01
C ALA A 145 -13.82 7.79 7.20
N THR A 146 -14.85 8.57 6.89
CA THR A 146 -14.99 9.97 7.29
C THR A 146 -16.32 10.12 8.00
N ILE A 147 -16.29 10.57 9.25
CA ILE A 147 -17.46 10.67 10.11
C ILE A 147 -17.58 12.10 10.64
N ALA A 148 -18.63 12.79 10.26
CA ALA A 148 -18.98 14.08 10.83
C ALA A 148 -19.71 13.87 12.16
N LEU A 149 -19.01 14.10 13.27
CA LEU A 149 -19.58 13.97 14.63
C LEU A 149 -20.47 15.15 14.97
N SER A 150 -20.12 16.35 14.48
CA SER A 150 -20.88 17.58 14.58
C SER A 150 -20.44 18.55 13.48
N GLU A 151 -20.98 19.77 13.45
CA GLU A 151 -20.53 20.85 12.55
C GLU A 151 -19.06 21.22 12.77
N GLN A 152 -18.53 21.00 13.96
CA GLN A 152 -17.16 21.36 14.34
C GLN A 152 -16.20 20.17 14.39
N TRP A 153 -16.69 18.94 14.56
CA TRP A 153 -15.87 17.76 14.78
C TRP A 153 -16.05 16.74 13.68
N MET A 154 -14.93 16.28 13.14
CA MET A 154 -14.84 15.20 12.16
C MET A 154 -13.74 14.23 12.56
N VAL A 155 -13.96 12.94 12.35
CA VAL A 155 -12.96 11.90 12.53
C VAL A 155 -12.79 11.11 11.24
N ARG A 156 -11.54 10.77 10.89
CA ARG A 156 -11.20 9.99 9.70
C ARG A 156 -10.32 8.80 10.10
N PRO A 157 -10.92 7.75 10.66
CA PRO A 157 -10.20 6.53 10.97
C PRO A 157 -9.94 5.72 9.70
N ASN A 158 -8.78 5.06 9.66
CA ASN A 158 -8.49 3.98 8.72
C ASN A 158 -7.74 2.87 9.43
N PHE A 159 -7.98 1.63 9.04
CA PHE A 159 -7.20 0.52 9.54
C PHE A 159 -7.09 -0.61 8.51
N THR A 160 -5.99 -1.34 8.57
CA THR A 160 -5.75 -2.55 7.83
C THR A 160 -5.37 -3.65 8.81
N LEU A 161 -6.05 -4.80 8.70
CA LEU A 161 -5.65 -6.05 9.34
C LEU A 161 -5.33 -7.03 8.23
N SER A 162 -4.14 -7.65 8.25
CA SER A 162 -3.73 -8.55 7.18
C SER A 162 -2.88 -9.72 7.66
N ALA A 163 -2.99 -10.85 6.96
CA ALA A 163 -2.09 -11.97 7.02
C ALA A 163 -1.33 -12.05 5.69
N ASN A 164 -0.01 -11.94 5.72
CA ASN A 164 0.86 -11.88 4.56
C ASN A 164 1.87 -13.02 4.67
N LYS A 165 1.71 -14.11 3.90
CA LYS A 165 2.50 -15.33 4.09
C LYS A 165 3.13 -15.84 2.80
N ASN A 166 4.39 -16.25 2.89
CA ASN A 166 5.02 -17.18 1.96
C ASN A 166 4.68 -18.59 2.42
N VAL A 167 4.13 -19.43 1.54
CA VAL A 167 3.74 -20.79 1.87
C VAL A 167 4.84 -21.74 1.37
N ASP A 168 5.27 -22.65 2.27
CA ASP A 168 6.32 -23.64 1.95
C ASP A 168 7.59 -22.99 1.35
N LEU A 169 8.04 -21.92 1.99
CA LEU A 169 9.16 -21.11 1.52
C LEU A 169 10.44 -21.94 1.40
N ASN A 170 11.02 -21.94 0.21
CA ASN A 170 12.36 -22.46 -0.05
C ASN A 170 13.22 -21.31 -0.61
N VAL A 171 14.32 -21.02 0.05
CA VAL A 171 15.28 -20.00 -0.41
C VAL A 171 16.64 -20.67 -0.60
N THR A 172 17.15 -20.64 -1.83
CA THR A 172 18.46 -21.22 -2.21
C THR A 172 18.65 -22.68 -1.73
N GLY A 173 17.58 -23.51 -1.84
CA GLY A 173 17.60 -24.92 -1.48
C GLY A 173 17.31 -25.21 0.00
N THR A 174 17.17 -24.20 0.86
CA THR A 174 16.82 -24.39 2.27
C THR A 174 15.32 -24.17 2.46
N TYR A 175 14.65 -25.15 3.07
CA TYR A 175 13.23 -25.11 3.40
C TYR A 175 12.97 -24.42 4.74
N TYR A 176 12.12 -23.41 4.75
CA TYR A 176 11.80 -22.58 5.92
C TYR A 176 10.36 -22.77 6.41
N GLY A 177 9.51 -23.51 5.69
CA GLY A 177 8.07 -23.62 5.99
C GLY A 177 7.29 -22.36 5.65
N THR A 178 6.16 -22.14 6.32
CA THR A 178 5.35 -20.93 6.11
C THR A 178 5.89 -19.75 6.93
N LYS A 179 6.18 -18.64 6.25
CA LYS A 179 6.84 -17.45 6.81
C LYS A 179 6.10 -16.17 6.46
N ASP A 180 6.24 -15.15 7.29
CA ASP A 180 5.73 -13.81 6.99
C ASP A 180 6.47 -13.17 5.82
N ILE A 181 5.72 -12.42 5.00
CA ILE A 181 6.31 -11.62 3.92
C ILE A 181 6.98 -10.40 4.54
N ALA A 182 8.24 -10.15 4.17
CA ALA A 182 8.99 -8.99 4.65
C ALA A 182 8.28 -7.66 4.35
N TYR A 183 8.48 -6.68 5.22
CA TYR A 183 7.91 -5.32 5.13
C TYR A 183 6.40 -5.31 4.98
N SER A 184 5.72 -6.24 5.62
CA SER A 184 4.27 -6.41 5.55
C SER A 184 3.68 -6.53 6.95
N PRO A 185 3.51 -5.41 7.68
CA PRO A 185 2.94 -5.45 9.04
C PRO A 185 1.50 -5.96 8.99
N SER A 186 1.12 -6.75 10.00
CA SER A 186 -0.24 -7.31 10.08
C SER A 186 -1.30 -6.29 10.49
N VAL A 187 -0.88 -5.18 11.11
CA VAL A 187 -1.77 -4.14 11.62
C VAL A 187 -1.23 -2.77 11.26
N ILE A 188 -2.06 -1.97 10.60
CA ILE A 188 -1.81 -0.54 10.39
C ILE A 188 -3.09 0.20 10.80
N VAL A 189 -2.96 1.23 11.64
CA VAL A 189 -4.09 2.08 12.05
C VAL A 189 -3.69 3.54 11.85
N GLY A 190 -4.58 4.29 11.23
CA GLY A 190 -4.48 5.74 11.13
C GLY A 190 -5.75 6.41 11.62
N ASN A 191 -5.63 7.64 12.07
CA ASN A 191 -6.79 8.47 12.40
C ASN A 191 -6.43 9.94 12.21
N VAL A 192 -7.38 10.73 11.74
CA VAL A 192 -7.30 12.20 11.77
C VAL A 192 -8.53 12.73 12.50
N LEU A 193 -8.30 13.34 13.65
CA LEU A 193 -9.33 14.07 14.37
C LEU A 193 -9.23 15.54 13.98
N VAL A 194 -10.30 16.08 13.40
CA VAL A 194 -10.38 17.47 12.97
C VAL A 194 -11.34 18.23 13.87
N PHE A 195 -10.89 19.37 14.38
CA PHE A 195 -11.70 20.32 15.11
C PHE A 195 -11.71 21.67 14.40
N SER A 196 -12.87 22.15 14.02
CA SER A 196 -13.09 23.41 13.31
C SER A 196 -14.00 24.32 14.13
N PRO A 197 -13.47 25.03 15.15
CA PRO A 197 -14.28 25.89 16.03
C PRO A 197 -14.97 27.02 15.26
N ILE A 198 -14.34 27.48 14.19
CA ILE A 198 -14.88 28.44 13.22
C ILE A 198 -14.50 27.98 11.80
N LYS A 199 -15.22 28.45 10.79
CA LYS A 199 -14.98 28.07 9.37
C LYS A 199 -13.58 28.40 8.87
N ALA A 200 -12.89 29.34 9.52
CA ALA A 200 -11.55 29.78 9.12
C ALA A 200 -10.41 28.98 9.78
N LEU A 201 -10.67 28.31 10.89
CA LEU A 201 -9.65 27.61 11.69
C LEU A 201 -9.89 26.11 11.72
N HIS A 202 -8.89 25.36 11.30
CA HIS A 202 -8.89 23.89 11.37
C HIS A 202 -7.69 23.43 12.20
N LEU A 203 -7.95 22.63 13.20
CA LEU A 203 -6.98 21.95 14.04
C LEU A 203 -7.11 20.45 13.75
N SER A 204 -6.00 19.79 13.48
CA SER A 204 -6.01 18.37 13.16
C SER A 204 -4.97 17.61 13.96
N LEU A 205 -5.41 16.55 14.64
CA LEU A 205 -4.54 15.57 15.29
C LEU A 205 -4.47 14.35 14.38
N LEU A 206 -3.27 14.07 13.86
CA LEU A 206 -2.99 12.92 13.01
C LEU A 206 -2.30 11.85 13.85
N GLN A 207 -2.81 10.64 13.80
CA GLN A 207 -2.34 9.51 14.59
C GLN A 207 -2.03 8.34 13.67
N LYS A 208 -0.90 7.67 13.87
CA LYS A 208 -0.50 6.52 13.08
C LYS A 208 0.15 5.46 13.95
N PHE A 209 -0.39 4.26 13.90
CA PHE A 209 0.20 3.04 14.43
C PHE A 209 0.58 2.11 13.30
N VAL A 210 1.78 1.53 13.37
CA VAL A 210 2.23 0.46 12.49
C VAL A 210 2.76 -0.66 13.36
N GLY A 211 2.21 -1.86 13.16
CA GLY A 211 2.65 -3.06 13.88
C GLY A 211 4.06 -3.51 13.52
N GLU A 212 4.58 -4.44 14.29
CA GLU A 212 5.88 -5.08 14.03
C GLU A 212 5.92 -5.66 12.60
N GLN A 213 7.07 -5.57 11.97
CA GLN A 213 7.33 -6.16 10.65
C GLN A 213 8.74 -6.72 10.57
N LEU A 214 9.00 -7.54 9.56
CA LEU A 214 10.29 -8.18 9.33
C LEU A 214 11.00 -7.55 8.13
N MET A 215 12.32 -7.47 8.17
CA MET A 215 13.15 -7.01 7.05
C MET A 215 13.57 -8.15 6.11
N ASN A 216 13.23 -9.40 6.42
CA ASN A 216 13.49 -10.57 5.57
C ASN A 216 12.35 -11.58 5.63
N ASN A 217 12.33 -12.51 4.67
CA ASN A 217 11.28 -13.53 4.54
C ASN A 217 11.58 -14.84 5.31
N ILE A 218 12.69 -14.95 6.00
CA ILE A 218 13.09 -16.15 6.76
C ILE A 218 12.97 -15.98 8.28
N GLU A 219 12.45 -14.83 8.71
CA GLU A 219 12.15 -14.49 10.12
C GLU A 219 13.37 -14.59 11.04
N LEU A 220 14.52 -14.05 10.62
CA LEU A 220 15.65 -13.92 11.51
C LEU A 220 15.29 -13.04 12.72
N PRO A 221 15.63 -13.42 13.96
CA PRO A 221 15.28 -12.62 15.14
C PRO A 221 15.80 -11.18 15.09
N ALA A 222 16.97 -10.96 14.46
CA ALA A 222 17.56 -9.64 14.27
C ALA A 222 16.86 -8.79 13.19
N ALA A 223 15.99 -9.40 12.34
CA ALA A 223 15.35 -8.74 11.23
C ALA A 223 14.07 -7.98 11.59
N LYS A 224 13.83 -7.72 12.87
CA LYS A 224 12.60 -7.10 13.34
C LYS A 224 12.69 -5.57 13.31
N LEU A 225 11.64 -4.95 12.77
CA LEU A 225 11.30 -3.54 12.98
C LEU A 225 10.17 -3.50 14.00
N ALA A 226 10.44 -2.88 15.15
CA ALA A 226 9.45 -2.75 16.22
C ALA A 226 8.24 -1.91 15.76
N ASP A 227 7.11 -2.17 16.37
CA ASP A 227 5.92 -1.35 16.21
C ASP A 227 6.16 0.09 16.71
N TYR A 228 5.39 1.00 16.15
CA TYR A 228 5.44 2.40 16.58
C TYR A 228 4.08 3.09 16.48
N PHE A 229 3.91 4.07 17.37
CA PHE A 229 2.78 4.98 17.35
C PHE A 229 3.28 6.41 17.35
N VAL A 230 2.89 7.19 16.36
CA VAL A 230 3.29 8.60 16.18
C VAL A 230 2.09 9.50 16.07
N ASN A 231 2.28 10.76 16.49
CA ASN A 231 1.24 11.76 16.50
C ASN A 231 1.78 13.05 15.92
N ASP A 232 1.05 13.64 14.98
CA ASP A 232 1.34 14.93 14.40
C ASP A 232 0.18 15.89 14.67
N PHE A 233 0.49 17.17 14.81
CA PHE A 233 -0.51 18.21 15.02
C PHE A 233 -0.41 19.24 13.91
N ASN A 234 -1.54 19.51 13.26
CA ASN A 234 -1.63 20.50 12.19
C ASN A 234 -2.62 21.60 12.59
N VAL A 235 -2.27 22.83 12.26
CA VAL A 235 -3.14 24.00 12.35
C VAL A 235 -3.20 24.69 10.99
N SER A 236 -4.39 25.10 10.57
CA SER A 236 -4.59 25.88 9.35
C SER A 236 -5.59 26.99 9.62
N TYR A 237 -5.18 28.22 9.31
CA TYR A 237 -6.05 29.38 9.43
C TYR A 237 -6.17 30.08 8.08
N THR A 238 -7.41 30.21 7.61
CA THR A 238 -7.74 30.83 6.32
C THR A 238 -8.47 32.14 6.57
N PHE A 239 -7.95 33.24 6.03
CA PHE A 239 -8.67 34.49 6.01
C PHE A 239 -8.74 35.08 4.60
N LYS A 240 -9.78 35.88 4.34
CA LYS A 240 -10.08 36.45 3.04
C LYS A 240 -10.08 37.96 3.15
N PRO A 241 -8.89 38.61 3.05
CA PRO A 241 -8.79 40.06 3.07
C PRO A 241 -9.45 40.64 1.79
N LYS A 242 -10.12 41.77 1.95
CA LYS A 242 -10.68 42.51 0.80
C LYS A 242 -9.58 43.36 0.13
N THR A 243 -8.49 42.72 -0.32
CA THR A 243 -7.32 43.37 -0.92
C THR A 243 -6.97 42.70 -2.25
N ILE A 244 -5.71 42.76 -2.67
CA ILE A 244 -5.20 42.05 -3.85
C ILE A 244 -5.24 40.54 -3.67
N PHE A 245 -5.26 40.03 -2.43
CA PHE A 245 -5.36 38.60 -2.14
C PHE A 245 -6.83 38.20 -1.95
N LYS A 246 -7.26 37.17 -2.68
CA LYS A 246 -8.57 36.54 -2.47
C LYS A 246 -8.60 35.69 -1.20
N GLU A 247 -7.48 35.06 -0.91
CA GLU A 247 -7.35 34.17 0.24
C GLU A 247 -5.90 34.10 0.70
N ILE A 248 -5.71 34.06 2.00
CA ILE A 248 -4.41 33.82 2.66
C ILE A 248 -4.58 32.65 3.61
N VAL A 249 -3.75 31.61 3.46
CA VAL A 249 -3.75 30.46 4.35
C VAL A 249 -2.43 30.41 5.10
N LEU A 250 -2.50 30.47 6.42
CA LEU A 250 -1.39 30.19 7.32
C LEU A 250 -1.50 28.74 7.79
N SER A 251 -0.42 28.00 7.73
CA SER A 251 -0.38 26.63 8.20
C SER A 251 0.82 26.38 9.11
N GLY A 252 0.64 25.54 10.11
CA GLY A 252 1.68 25.04 11.00
C GLY A 252 1.51 23.54 11.18
N LEU A 253 2.62 22.80 11.15
CA LEU A 253 2.66 21.38 11.38
C LEU A 253 3.76 21.07 12.39
N VAL A 254 3.42 20.33 13.44
CA VAL A 254 4.35 19.75 14.39
C VAL A 254 4.31 18.25 14.21
N ASN A 255 5.34 17.69 13.59
CA ASN A 255 5.49 16.26 13.40
C ASN A 255 6.02 15.61 14.67
N ASN A 256 5.54 14.40 14.95
CA ASN A 256 6.00 13.56 16.06
C ASN A 256 6.09 14.36 17.38
N PHE A 257 5.00 15.05 17.74
CA PHE A 257 5.03 16.01 18.87
C PHE A 257 5.25 15.35 20.24
N LEU A 258 5.12 14.01 20.32
CA LEU A 258 5.47 13.22 21.51
C LEU A 258 6.95 12.79 21.50
N ASP A 259 7.74 13.21 20.53
CA ASP A 259 9.17 12.88 20.33
C ASP A 259 9.47 11.37 20.40
N LYS A 260 8.58 10.53 19.85
CA LYS A 260 8.79 9.08 19.81
C LYS A 260 10.04 8.77 18.99
N LYS A 261 10.99 8.04 19.57
CA LYS A 261 12.12 7.50 18.83
C LYS A 261 11.68 6.19 18.19
N TYR A 262 11.75 6.12 16.85
CA TYR A 262 11.31 4.95 16.10
C TYR A 262 12.07 4.80 14.78
N VAL A 263 11.94 3.61 14.23
CA VAL A 263 12.49 3.22 12.93
C VAL A 263 11.33 2.71 12.07
N SER A 264 11.15 3.29 10.90
CA SER A 264 10.07 2.89 9.99
C SER A 264 10.55 1.94 8.89
N ASN A 265 11.85 1.85 8.67
CA ASN A 265 12.47 1.03 7.64
C ASN A 265 13.91 0.66 8.01
N GLY A 266 14.44 -0.37 7.38
CA GLY A 266 15.81 -0.84 7.51
C GLY A 266 16.09 -1.88 6.45
N TYR A 267 17.25 -2.51 6.49
CA TYR A 267 17.62 -3.64 5.63
C TYR A 267 18.54 -4.61 6.38
N MET A 268 18.64 -5.82 5.87
CA MET A 268 19.59 -6.80 6.36
C MET A 268 20.81 -6.84 5.44
N TYR A 269 21.99 -6.82 6.03
CA TYR A 269 23.22 -7.21 5.35
C TYR A 269 23.67 -8.53 5.97
N ASP A 270 23.37 -9.62 5.29
CA ASP A 270 23.48 -10.98 5.82
C ASP A 270 22.64 -11.13 7.12
N ILE A 271 23.29 -11.34 8.26
CA ILE A 271 22.65 -11.43 9.58
C ILE A 271 22.58 -10.10 10.34
N TYR A 272 23.18 -9.03 9.80
CA TYR A 272 23.31 -7.75 10.47
C TYR A 272 22.20 -6.79 10.04
N PRO A 273 21.37 -6.27 10.97
CA PRO A 273 20.36 -5.28 10.66
C PRO A 273 20.95 -3.87 10.56
N SER A 274 20.49 -3.12 9.60
CA SER A 274 20.75 -1.68 9.46
C SER A 274 19.41 -0.94 9.44
N TYR A 275 19.33 0.18 10.14
CA TYR A 275 18.08 0.88 10.40
C TYR A 275 18.12 2.31 9.86
N TYR A 276 16.99 2.81 9.38
CA TYR A 276 16.76 4.21 9.03
C TYR A 276 15.94 4.89 10.12
N PRO A 277 16.58 5.52 11.14
CA PRO A 277 15.88 6.20 12.20
C PRO A 277 15.09 7.40 11.65
N GLN A 278 13.91 7.61 12.20
CA GLN A 278 13.05 8.72 11.83
C GLN A 278 13.34 9.95 12.70
N ALA A 279 12.97 11.12 12.14
CA ALA A 279 13.14 12.38 12.86
C ALA A 279 12.32 12.38 14.16
N GLY A 280 12.88 12.96 15.21
CA GLY A 280 12.16 13.34 16.41
C GLY A 280 11.17 14.48 16.14
N ILE A 281 10.75 15.18 17.18
CA ILE A 281 9.89 16.34 17.02
C ILE A 281 10.50 17.36 16.06
N ASN A 282 9.70 17.79 15.10
CA ASN A 282 10.08 18.84 14.15
C ASN A 282 8.83 19.61 13.70
N PHE A 283 9.02 20.79 13.11
CA PHE A 283 7.90 21.64 12.70
C PHE A 283 8.12 22.24 11.31
N LEU A 284 7.01 22.55 10.66
CA LEU A 284 6.93 23.26 9.40
C LEU A 284 5.92 24.40 9.54
N ALA A 285 6.20 25.53 8.89
CA ALA A 285 5.25 26.63 8.75
C ALA A 285 5.07 26.95 7.27
N GLY A 286 3.84 27.25 6.87
CA GLY A 286 3.48 27.54 5.50
C GLY A 286 2.63 28.78 5.35
N LEU A 287 2.83 29.52 4.25
CA LEU A 287 2.02 30.64 3.83
C LEU A 287 1.62 30.41 2.38
N ASN A 288 0.32 30.36 2.13
CA ASN A 288 -0.24 30.28 0.77
C ASN A 288 -1.02 31.56 0.47
N LEU A 289 -0.69 32.22 -0.65
CA LEU A 289 -1.31 33.46 -1.10
C LEU A 289 -2.04 33.20 -2.42
N LYS A 290 -3.34 33.45 -2.44
CA LYS A 290 -4.18 33.30 -3.64
C LYS A 290 -4.64 34.68 -4.09
N PHE A 291 -4.29 35.03 -5.30
CA PHE A 291 -4.61 36.31 -5.95
C PHE A 291 -5.95 36.29 -6.69
#